data_99030c2283812c05666b85af280746e0
#
_entry.id   99030c2283812c05666b85af280746e0
#
_cell.length_a   1.000
_cell.length_b   1.000
_cell.length_c   1.000
_cell.angle_alpha   90.00
_cell.angle_beta   90.00
_cell.angle_gamma   90.00
#
_symmetry.space_group_name_H-M   'P 1'
#
loop_
_entity.id
_entity.type
_entity.pdbx_description
1 polymer ?
#
loop_
_entity_poly.entity_id
_entity_poly.type
_entity_poly.pdbx_seq_one_letter_code
_entity_poly.pdbx_strand_id
1 'polypeptide(L)'
;ATNFNPFNTDINTVRGQESGYPTFDPLNNSDLILSEGNLRIKGNSSSWLSSLCSGVMESGKWYIEFTHVGRHSISDNDIQLGLFGLNDPENGYPLASGNDLAQQSTAYVIVDGQTNVYHNGTNTSYGVSWGTVGTVVGIRFNADTGKLGFIINGIDQGDIPYTLSSSQRWVVGLSMRGTGAKGELNFGQKPFKFPPPDGFQ
;
A
#
# COMPACT_ATOMS: atom_id res chain seq x y z
N ALA A 1 10.44 16.16 -35.77
CA ALA A 1 11.20 14.94 -35.81
C ALA A 1 11.61 14.62 -34.38
N THR A 2 10.96 13.69 -33.78
CA THR A 2 11.39 13.13 -32.51
C THR A 2 12.70 12.40 -32.76
N ASN A 3 13.78 12.93 -32.25
CA ASN A 3 15.04 12.22 -32.21
C ASN A 3 14.89 11.06 -31.24
N PHE A 4 14.39 9.97 -31.76
CA PHE A 4 14.47 8.69 -31.06
C PHE A 4 15.95 8.30 -31.03
N ASN A 5 16.58 8.46 -29.87
CA ASN A 5 17.91 7.95 -29.65
C ASN A 5 17.80 6.75 -28.70
N PRO A 6 17.72 5.53 -29.24
CA PRO A 6 17.50 4.35 -28.42
C PRO A 6 18.65 4.04 -27.45
N PHE A 7 19.77 4.72 -27.63
CA PHE A 7 20.96 4.45 -26.81
C PHE A 7 21.21 5.49 -25.71
N ASN A 8 20.59 6.66 -25.78
CA ASN A 8 20.94 7.73 -24.86
C ASN A 8 19.80 8.29 -24.04
N THR A 9 18.60 8.36 -24.59
CA THR A 9 17.51 9.03 -23.87
C THR A 9 16.56 8.02 -23.25
N ASP A 10 16.17 7.01 -24.02
CA ASP A 10 15.07 6.16 -23.59
C ASP A 10 15.50 5.10 -22.57
N ILE A 11 16.67 4.52 -22.74
CA ILE A 11 17.15 3.50 -21.80
C ILE A 11 17.48 4.11 -20.45
N ASN A 12 18.05 5.30 -20.41
CA ASN A 12 18.39 5.95 -19.16
C ASN A 12 17.19 6.64 -18.51
N THR A 13 16.30 7.19 -19.31
CA THR A 13 15.06 7.81 -18.82
C THR A 13 14.08 6.74 -18.36
N VAL A 14 13.89 5.71 -19.16
CA VAL A 14 13.01 4.57 -18.79
C VAL A 14 13.59 3.81 -17.61
N ARG A 15 14.89 3.52 -17.60
CA ARG A 15 15.53 2.92 -16.42
C ARG A 15 15.53 3.83 -15.21
N GLY A 16 15.71 5.13 -15.39
CA GLY A 16 15.61 6.11 -14.31
C GLY A 16 14.18 6.22 -13.76
N GLN A 17 13.17 6.14 -14.61
CA GLN A 17 11.77 6.06 -14.19
C GLN A 17 11.45 4.73 -13.54
N GLU A 18 11.85 3.61 -14.14
CA GLU A 18 11.64 2.27 -13.57
C GLU A 18 12.35 2.10 -12.22
N SER A 19 13.55 2.65 -12.09
CA SER A 19 14.27 2.64 -10.81
C SER A 19 13.78 3.68 -9.81
N GLY A 20 12.98 4.66 -10.24
CA GLY A 20 12.42 5.72 -9.41
C GLY A 20 11.07 5.37 -8.77
N TYR A 21 10.38 4.33 -9.25
CA TYR A 21 9.11 3.93 -8.63
C TYR A 21 9.34 3.19 -7.33
N PRO A 22 8.51 3.47 -6.30
CA PRO A 22 8.53 2.70 -5.07
C PRO A 22 8.20 1.22 -5.31
N THR A 23 8.72 0.38 -4.44
CA THR A 23 8.43 -1.06 -4.39
C THR A 23 8.29 -1.48 -2.93
N PHE A 24 7.87 -2.70 -2.65
CA PHE A 24 8.10 -3.28 -1.33
C PHE A 24 9.59 -3.30 -1.03
N ASP A 25 9.95 -2.88 0.18
CA ASP A 25 11.34 -2.84 0.63
C ASP A 25 11.75 -4.18 1.25
N PRO A 26 12.68 -4.93 0.64
CA PRO A 26 13.13 -6.19 1.20
C PRO A 26 13.78 -6.08 2.58
N LEU A 27 14.30 -4.90 2.94
CA LEU A 27 14.90 -4.64 4.25
C LEU A 27 13.85 -4.36 5.34
N ASN A 28 12.66 -3.92 4.94
CA ASN A 28 11.51 -3.66 5.80
C ASN A 28 10.37 -4.65 5.55
N ASN A 29 10.73 -5.94 5.52
CA ASN A 29 9.84 -7.05 5.23
C ASN A 29 10.07 -8.17 6.25
N SER A 30 9.03 -8.55 6.97
CA SER A 30 9.09 -9.61 7.99
C SER A 30 8.82 -11.01 7.42
N ASP A 31 9.51 -11.37 6.33
CA ASP A 31 9.47 -12.70 5.69
C ASP A 31 8.26 -12.97 4.75
N LEU A 32 7.61 -11.94 4.23
CA LEU A 32 6.70 -12.08 3.09
C LEU A 32 7.51 -12.36 1.81
N ILE A 33 6.95 -13.17 0.91
CA ILE A 33 7.62 -13.50 -0.36
C ILE A 33 7.39 -12.37 -1.37
N LEU A 34 8.46 -11.70 -1.76
CA LEU A 34 8.46 -10.65 -2.77
C LEU A 34 8.84 -11.22 -4.14
N SER A 35 8.24 -10.71 -5.21
CA SER A 35 8.51 -11.09 -6.60
C SER A 35 8.14 -9.96 -7.57
N GLU A 36 8.42 -10.17 -8.86
CA GLU A 36 8.13 -9.20 -9.93
C GLU A 36 8.70 -7.81 -9.64
N GLY A 37 10.00 -7.74 -9.36
CA GLY A 37 10.67 -6.49 -9.02
C GLY A 37 10.20 -5.90 -7.69
N ASN A 38 9.81 -6.75 -6.73
CA ASN A 38 9.25 -6.37 -5.43
C ASN A 38 7.91 -5.60 -5.51
N LEU A 39 7.15 -5.81 -6.58
CA LEU A 39 5.80 -5.26 -6.74
C LEU A 39 4.71 -6.25 -6.34
N ARG A 40 5.02 -7.54 -6.40
CA ARG A 40 4.11 -8.60 -5.96
C ARG A 40 4.55 -9.17 -4.62
N ILE A 41 3.57 -9.40 -3.75
CA ILE A 41 3.76 -9.91 -2.40
C ILE A 41 2.85 -11.11 -2.15
N LYS A 42 3.36 -12.08 -1.39
CA LYS A 42 2.63 -13.30 -1.01
C LYS A 42 2.88 -13.62 0.45
N GLY A 43 1.82 -14.06 1.14
CA GLY A 43 1.91 -14.59 2.50
C GLY A 43 2.74 -15.87 2.58
N ASN A 44 3.51 -16.00 3.64
CA ASN A 44 4.43 -17.11 3.89
C ASN A 44 4.14 -17.84 5.21
N SER A 45 3.23 -17.32 6.03
CA SER A 45 2.95 -17.84 7.38
C SER A 45 1.47 -17.73 7.72
N SER A 46 1.00 -18.52 8.65
CA SER A 46 -0.30 -18.32 9.29
C SER A 46 -0.32 -17.16 10.28
N SER A 47 0.86 -16.71 10.74
CA SER A 47 1.02 -15.50 11.54
C SER A 47 1.01 -14.26 10.63
N TRP A 48 0.66 -13.12 11.21
CA TRP A 48 0.79 -11.84 10.52
C TRP A 48 2.25 -11.53 10.24
N LEU A 49 2.52 -11.16 9.01
CA LEU A 49 3.80 -10.65 8.54
C LEU A 49 3.56 -9.30 7.87
N SER A 50 4.49 -8.37 8.00
CA SER A 50 4.33 -7.02 7.49
C SER A 50 5.46 -6.65 6.54
N SER A 51 5.14 -5.80 5.56
CA SER A 51 6.11 -5.20 4.65
C SER A 51 5.76 -3.74 4.43
N LEU A 52 6.79 -2.91 4.37
CA LEU A 52 6.67 -1.49 4.03
C LEU A 52 7.22 -1.25 2.64
N CYS A 53 6.75 -0.17 2.00
CA CYS A 53 7.28 0.25 0.71
C CYS A 53 8.40 1.25 0.86
N SER A 54 9.26 1.35 -0.16
CA SER A 54 10.43 2.25 -0.18
C SER A 54 10.07 3.72 -0.45
N GLY A 55 8.87 3.98 -0.99
CA GLY A 55 8.44 5.34 -1.35
C GLY A 55 7.91 6.12 -0.16
N VAL A 56 8.52 7.26 0.13
CA VAL A 56 8.14 8.13 1.23
C VAL A 56 7.29 9.29 0.72
N MET A 57 6.14 9.50 1.34
CA MET A 57 5.19 10.56 1.04
C MET A 57 5.26 11.63 2.14
N GLU A 58 5.90 12.77 1.83
CA GLU A 58 6.10 13.89 2.77
C GLU A 58 5.26 15.10 2.41
N SER A 59 4.92 15.25 1.13
CA SER A 59 4.13 16.37 0.60
C SER A 59 3.38 15.97 -0.66
N GLY A 60 2.39 16.76 -1.07
CA GLY A 60 1.64 16.56 -2.30
C GLY A 60 0.54 15.51 -2.19
N LYS A 61 -0.04 15.17 -3.34
CA LYS A 61 -1.18 14.24 -3.46
C LYS A 61 -0.75 12.99 -4.19
N TRP A 62 -0.93 11.85 -3.56
CA TRP A 62 -0.45 10.54 -4.01
C TRP A 62 -1.60 9.61 -4.32
N TYR A 63 -1.46 8.85 -5.41
CA TYR A 63 -2.37 7.78 -5.77
C TYR A 63 -1.59 6.49 -6.06
N ILE A 64 -1.97 5.41 -5.42
CA ILE A 64 -1.34 4.09 -5.55
C ILE A 64 -2.45 3.05 -5.69
N GLU A 65 -2.28 2.05 -6.56
CA GLU A 65 -3.20 0.92 -6.65
C GLU A 65 -2.61 -0.35 -6.06
N PHE A 66 -3.44 -1.06 -5.32
CA PHE A 66 -3.20 -2.43 -4.89
C PHE A 66 -4.23 -3.35 -5.55
N THR A 67 -3.77 -4.42 -6.17
CA THR A 67 -4.64 -5.46 -6.71
C THR A 67 -4.63 -6.69 -5.80
N HIS A 68 -5.79 -7.10 -5.33
CA HIS A 68 -5.96 -8.34 -4.58
C HIS A 68 -5.85 -9.54 -5.53
N VAL A 69 -4.75 -10.28 -5.48
CA VAL A 69 -4.42 -11.35 -6.45
C VAL A 69 -4.80 -12.74 -5.96
N GLY A 70 -4.84 -12.94 -4.66
CA GLY A 70 -5.20 -14.22 -4.07
C GLY A 70 -5.46 -14.12 -2.58
N ARG A 71 -6.24 -15.06 -2.05
CA ARG A 71 -6.57 -15.15 -0.61
C ARG A 71 -6.26 -16.51 -0.04
N HIS A 72 -6.07 -16.57 1.26
CA HIS A 72 -5.72 -17.81 1.96
C HIS A 72 -6.96 -18.60 2.34
N SER A 73 -7.98 -17.95 2.86
CA SER A 73 -9.19 -18.58 3.35
C SER A 73 -10.45 -18.02 2.69
N ILE A 74 -11.57 -18.68 2.89
CA ILE A 74 -12.88 -18.23 2.41
C ILE A 74 -13.42 -17.08 3.28
N SER A 75 -12.90 -16.94 4.50
CA SER A 75 -13.44 -16.02 5.52
C SER A 75 -12.92 -14.60 5.42
N ASP A 76 -12.03 -14.28 4.45
CA ASP A 76 -11.38 -12.96 4.32
C ASP A 76 -10.64 -12.53 5.62
N ASN A 77 -10.08 -11.35 5.69
CA ASN A 77 -9.23 -10.83 6.77
C ASN A 77 -7.80 -11.37 6.80
N ASP A 78 -7.24 -11.59 5.61
CA ASP A 78 -5.87 -12.06 5.45
C ASP A 78 -4.90 -10.95 5.04
N ILE A 79 -5.44 -9.78 4.64
CA ILE A 79 -4.66 -8.64 4.15
C ILE A 79 -5.09 -7.34 4.84
N GLN A 80 -4.13 -6.61 5.37
CA GLN A 80 -4.27 -5.24 5.85
C GLN A 80 -3.47 -4.34 4.92
N LEU A 81 -4.06 -3.25 4.47
CA LEU A 81 -3.46 -2.32 3.51
C LEU A 81 -3.70 -0.88 3.94
N GLY A 82 -2.67 -0.05 3.88
CA GLY A 82 -2.83 1.37 4.16
C GLY A 82 -1.51 2.11 4.30
N LEU A 83 -1.45 3.08 5.19
CA LEU A 83 -0.27 3.90 5.44
C LEU A 83 0.34 3.61 6.79
N PHE A 84 1.66 3.71 6.84
CA PHE A 84 2.48 3.60 8.02
C PHE A 84 3.39 4.83 8.17
N GLY A 85 3.43 5.40 9.37
CA GLY A 85 4.28 6.55 9.71
C GLY A 85 5.66 6.14 10.18
N LEU A 86 6.70 6.71 9.58
CA LEU A 86 8.10 6.34 9.82
C LEU A 86 8.77 7.01 11.03
N ASN A 87 8.15 8.03 11.63
CA ASN A 87 8.78 8.83 12.68
C ASN A 87 8.55 8.28 14.09
N ASP A 88 8.05 7.06 14.23
CA ASP A 88 7.88 6.43 15.53
C ASP A 88 9.13 5.63 15.91
N PRO A 89 9.94 6.11 16.86
CA PRO A 89 11.16 5.42 17.29
C PRO A 89 10.88 4.17 18.13
N GLU A 90 9.64 3.98 18.62
CA GLU A 90 9.29 2.86 19.51
C GLU A 90 8.95 1.58 18.74
N ASN A 91 8.53 1.71 17.48
CA ASN A 91 8.22 0.57 16.62
C ASN A 91 9.39 0.28 15.69
N GLY A 92 10.19 -0.72 16.07
CA GLY A 92 11.30 -1.18 15.23
C GLY A 92 10.84 -1.70 13.86
N TYR A 93 11.70 -1.57 12.86
CA TYR A 93 11.51 -2.07 11.51
C TYR A 93 12.52 -3.16 11.18
N PRO A 94 12.12 -4.23 10.46
CA PRO A 94 10.76 -4.64 10.12
C PRO A 94 9.94 -5.04 11.36
N LEU A 95 8.62 -4.94 11.27
CA LEU A 95 7.77 -5.41 12.37
C LEU A 95 8.00 -6.91 12.62
N ALA A 96 8.11 -7.29 13.89
CA ALA A 96 8.31 -8.69 14.26
C ALA A 96 7.14 -9.56 13.77
N SER A 97 7.43 -10.81 13.45
CA SER A 97 6.40 -11.80 13.10
C SER A 97 5.33 -11.88 14.20
N GLY A 98 4.08 -11.90 13.79
CA GLY A 98 2.92 -11.83 14.69
C GLY A 98 2.40 -10.42 14.95
N ASN A 99 3.18 -9.38 14.66
CA ASN A 99 2.71 -8.01 14.72
C ASN A 99 2.13 -7.58 13.37
N ASP A 100 0.97 -6.95 13.41
CA ASP A 100 0.29 -6.44 12.23
C ASP A 100 0.09 -4.93 12.29
N LEU A 101 -0.16 -4.32 11.14
CA LEU A 101 -0.31 -2.86 11.02
C LEU A 101 -1.55 -2.35 11.74
N ALA A 102 -2.62 -3.13 11.83
CA ALA A 102 -3.86 -2.70 12.50
C ALA A 102 -3.66 -2.40 13.98
N GLN A 103 -2.65 -3.02 14.62
CA GLN A 103 -2.32 -2.81 16.03
C GLN A 103 -1.38 -1.60 16.26
N GLN A 104 -0.79 -1.04 15.20
CA GLN A 104 0.21 0.01 15.34
C GLN A 104 -0.41 1.39 15.53
N SER A 105 0.13 2.18 16.45
CA SER A 105 -0.29 3.56 16.73
C SER A 105 0.05 4.54 15.60
N THR A 106 0.92 4.13 14.69
CA THR A 106 1.34 4.92 13.53
C THR A 106 0.80 4.40 12.21
N ALA A 107 -0.11 3.42 12.21
CA ALA A 107 -0.71 2.88 11.00
C ALA A 107 -2.21 3.17 10.90
N TYR A 108 -2.67 3.35 9.66
CA TYR A 108 -4.07 3.48 9.28
C TYR A 108 -4.34 2.55 8.12
N VAL A 109 -5.05 1.44 8.38
CA VAL A 109 -5.24 0.37 7.40
C VAL A 109 -6.70 -0.06 7.28
N ILE A 110 -7.08 -0.49 6.08
CA ILE A 110 -8.30 -1.25 5.82
C ILE A 110 -7.97 -2.74 5.73
N VAL A 111 -8.91 -3.58 6.09
CA VAL A 111 -8.75 -5.05 6.10
C VAL A 111 -9.68 -5.65 5.06
N ASP A 112 -9.18 -6.61 4.27
CA ASP A 112 -9.99 -7.33 3.30
C ASP A 112 -11.17 -8.04 3.99
N GLY A 113 -12.32 -8.10 3.33
CA GLY A 113 -13.54 -8.67 3.92
C GLY A 113 -14.23 -7.79 4.98
N GLN A 114 -13.64 -6.69 5.40
CA GLN A 114 -14.16 -5.78 6.43
C GLN A 114 -14.68 -4.45 5.84
N THR A 115 -15.47 -3.74 6.65
CA THR A 115 -15.99 -2.38 6.34
C THR A 115 -15.51 -1.38 7.37
N ASN A 116 -14.24 -1.48 7.75
CA ASN A 116 -13.63 -0.69 8.82
C ASN A 116 -12.23 -0.20 8.42
N VAL A 117 -11.84 0.93 8.97
CA VAL A 117 -10.45 1.36 9.07
C VAL A 117 -9.93 1.05 10.48
N TYR A 118 -8.72 0.57 10.56
CA TYR A 118 -8.03 0.21 11.81
C TYR A 118 -6.90 1.17 12.11
N HIS A 119 -6.78 1.53 13.37
CA HIS A 119 -5.71 2.35 13.92
C HIS A 119 -5.51 2.02 15.40
N ASN A 120 -4.29 1.73 15.82
CA ASN A 120 -3.93 1.45 17.23
C ASN A 120 -4.84 0.40 17.88
N GLY A 121 -5.07 -0.74 17.21
CA GLY A 121 -5.91 -1.82 17.70
C GLY A 121 -7.42 -1.52 17.74
N THR A 122 -7.82 -0.32 17.36
CA THR A 122 -9.23 0.09 17.33
C THR A 122 -9.74 0.12 15.88
N ASN A 123 -10.98 -0.27 15.67
CA ASN A 123 -11.62 -0.14 14.36
C ASN A 123 -12.75 0.90 14.38
N THR A 124 -12.92 1.56 13.26
CA THR A 124 -13.99 2.51 13.02
C THR A 124 -14.67 2.18 11.70
N SER A 125 -15.99 2.25 11.65
CA SER A 125 -16.76 1.97 10.43
C SER A 125 -16.31 2.85 9.28
N TYR A 126 -15.96 2.25 8.14
CA TYR A 126 -15.49 2.95 6.95
C TYR A 126 -15.60 2.08 5.70
N GLY A 127 -16.12 2.66 4.63
CA GLY A 127 -16.11 2.08 3.29
C GLY A 127 -16.88 0.79 3.12
N VAL A 128 -16.51 0.02 2.11
CA VAL A 128 -17.10 -1.28 1.76
C VAL A 128 -16.04 -2.37 1.81
N SER A 129 -16.49 -3.62 1.95
CA SER A 129 -15.61 -4.81 1.89
C SER A 129 -14.93 -4.94 0.53
N TRP A 130 -13.65 -5.36 0.51
CA TRP A 130 -12.82 -5.48 -0.69
C TRP A 130 -12.11 -6.85 -0.84
N GLY A 131 -12.52 -7.87 -0.08
CA GLY A 131 -11.87 -9.19 -0.02
C GLY A 131 -12.00 -10.08 -1.25
N THR A 132 -12.70 -9.66 -2.31
CA THR A 132 -12.83 -10.47 -3.53
C THR A 132 -11.55 -10.40 -4.36
N VAL A 133 -11.03 -11.56 -4.79
CA VAL A 133 -9.89 -11.64 -5.70
C VAL A 133 -10.20 -10.88 -7.00
N GLY A 134 -9.27 -10.07 -7.45
CA GLY A 134 -9.43 -9.15 -8.59
C GLY A 134 -9.86 -7.74 -8.19
N THR A 135 -10.25 -7.50 -6.92
CA THR A 135 -10.53 -6.14 -6.45
C THR A 135 -9.28 -5.28 -6.54
N VAL A 136 -9.46 -4.06 -7.00
CA VAL A 136 -8.44 -3.02 -7.00
C VAL A 136 -8.78 -2.00 -5.93
N VAL A 137 -7.82 -1.76 -5.04
CA VAL A 137 -7.89 -0.74 -4.00
C VAL A 137 -6.97 0.40 -4.37
N GLY A 138 -7.52 1.57 -4.69
CA GLY A 138 -6.77 2.82 -4.79
C GLY A 138 -6.55 3.41 -3.41
N ILE A 139 -5.32 3.78 -3.10
CA ILE A 139 -4.98 4.60 -1.94
C ILE A 139 -4.81 6.02 -2.44
N ARG A 140 -5.60 6.96 -1.97
CA ARG A 140 -5.39 8.38 -2.21
C ARG A 140 -5.00 9.08 -0.93
N PHE A 141 -3.86 9.74 -0.95
CA PHE A 141 -3.31 10.44 0.21
C PHE A 141 -2.86 11.85 -0.14
N ASN A 142 -3.39 12.84 0.57
CA ASN A 142 -2.90 14.20 0.52
C ASN A 142 -2.01 14.45 1.74
N ALA A 143 -0.70 14.41 1.54
CA ALA A 143 0.27 14.54 2.62
C ALA A 143 0.28 15.96 3.22
N ASP A 144 -0.08 16.98 2.43
CA ASP A 144 -0.12 18.37 2.91
C ASP A 144 -1.25 18.61 3.92
N THR A 145 -2.35 17.86 3.79
CA THR A 145 -3.54 18.01 4.66
C THR A 145 -3.79 16.81 5.58
N GLY A 146 -3.00 15.74 5.44
CA GLY A 146 -3.17 14.51 6.19
C GLY A 146 -4.45 13.73 5.85
N LYS A 147 -5.05 13.95 4.67
CA LYS A 147 -6.28 13.29 4.24
C LYS A 147 -6.00 12.01 3.48
N LEU A 148 -6.40 10.89 4.07
CA LEU A 148 -6.31 9.55 3.50
C LEU A 148 -7.71 9.05 3.13
N GLY A 149 -7.85 8.43 1.98
CA GLY A 149 -9.05 7.73 1.56
C GLY A 149 -8.73 6.55 0.65
N PHE A 150 -9.71 5.67 0.50
CA PHE A 150 -9.58 4.47 -0.33
C PHE A 150 -10.63 4.47 -1.45
N ILE A 151 -10.24 3.92 -2.58
CA ILE A 151 -11.08 3.79 -3.78
C ILE A 151 -11.20 2.30 -4.10
N ILE A 152 -12.40 1.75 -4.01
CA ILE A 152 -12.64 0.32 -4.23
C ILE A 152 -13.25 0.13 -5.62
N ASN A 153 -12.53 -0.53 -6.52
CA ASN A 153 -12.93 -0.75 -7.91
C ASN A 153 -13.43 0.55 -8.60
N GLY A 154 -12.70 1.66 -8.38
CA GLY A 154 -13.00 2.96 -8.95
C GLY A 154 -14.04 3.79 -8.18
N ILE A 155 -14.60 3.28 -7.09
CA ILE A 155 -15.58 4.00 -6.26
C ILE A 155 -14.88 4.56 -5.02
N ASP A 156 -14.81 5.89 -4.90
CA ASP A 156 -14.22 6.58 -3.74
C ASP A 156 -15.08 6.37 -2.49
N GLN A 157 -14.45 5.94 -1.42
CA GLN A 157 -15.11 5.70 -0.12
C GLN A 157 -15.08 6.94 0.80
N GLY A 158 -14.59 8.08 0.32
CA GLY A 158 -14.38 9.28 1.12
C GLY A 158 -13.08 9.26 1.93
N ASP A 159 -12.89 10.26 2.77
CA ASP A 159 -11.77 10.30 3.70
C ASP A 159 -12.05 9.38 4.90
N ILE A 160 -11.00 8.74 5.43
CA ILE A 160 -11.10 8.03 6.71
C ILE A 160 -11.44 9.03 7.86
N PRO A 161 -12.04 8.57 8.96
CA PRO A 161 -12.43 9.46 10.07
C PRO A 161 -11.24 9.94 10.94
N TYR A 162 -10.06 9.97 10.35
CA TYR A 162 -8.82 10.44 10.96
C TYR A 162 -8.13 11.46 10.06
N THR A 163 -7.33 12.33 10.67
CA THR A 163 -6.41 13.22 9.96
C THR A 163 -5.00 12.83 10.35
N LEU A 164 -4.20 12.42 9.37
CA LEU A 164 -2.84 12.01 9.56
C LEU A 164 -1.95 13.24 9.78
N SER A 165 -0.89 13.12 10.58
CA SER A 165 0.03 14.22 10.81
C SER A 165 0.80 14.58 9.54
N SER A 166 0.74 15.85 9.13
CA SER A 166 1.53 16.38 8.00
C SER A 166 3.01 16.56 8.32
N SER A 167 3.41 16.46 9.59
CA SER A 167 4.82 16.46 9.99
C SER A 167 5.46 15.07 9.99
N GLN A 168 4.66 14.04 9.75
CA GLN A 168 5.10 12.65 9.68
C GLN A 168 5.42 12.25 8.24
N ARG A 169 6.43 11.40 8.07
CA ARG A 169 6.73 10.73 6.80
C ARG A 169 5.90 9.46 6.69
N TRP A 170 5.21 9.29 5.59
CA TRP A 170 4.31 8.16 5.37
C TRP A 170 4.81 7.25 4.26
N VAL A 171 4.60 5.95 4.42
CA VAL A 171 4.83 4.93 3.39
C VAL A 171 3.61 4.04 3.27
N VAL A 172 3.44 3.40 2.11
CA VAL A 172 2.46 2.32 2.01
C VAL A 172 2.96 1.14 2.83
N GLY A 173 2.09 0.61 3.67
CA GLY A 173 2.32 -0.57 4.46
C GLY A 173 1.28 -1.65 4.20
N LEU A 174 1.69 -2.89 4.30
CA LEU A 174 0.84 -4.05 4.15
C LEU A 174 1.19 -5.09 5.21
N SER A 175 0.16 -5.67 5.83
CA SER A 175 0.30 -6.91 6.60
C SER A 175 -0.50 -8.02 5.95
N MET A 176 0.04 -9.22 6.00
CA MET A 176 -0.56 -10.37 5.34
C MET A 176 -0.33 -11.63 6.17
N ARG A 177 -1.34 -12.50 6.18
CA ARG A 177 -1.23 -13.85 6.74
C ARG A 177 -1.77 -14.89 5.77
N GLY A 178 -1.36 -16.15 5.95
CA GLY A 178 -1.81 -17.24 5.10
C GLY A 178 -1.05 -17.33 3.77
N THR A 179 -0.65 -18.55 3.41
CA THR A 179 0.18 -18.84 2.24
C THR A 179 -0.53 -18.63 0.89
N GLY A 180 -1.85 -18.45 0.91
CA GLY A 180 -2.67 -18.17 -0.28
C GLY A 180 -2.88 -16.69 -0.56
N ALA A 181 -2.71 -15.83 0.46
CA ALA A 181 -2.88 -14.40 0.33
C ALA A 181 -1.82 -13.80 -0.61
N LYS A 182 -2.25 -12.98 -1.56
CA LYS A 182 -1.37 -12.38 -2.58
C LYS A 182 -1.89 -11.02 -2.99
N GLY A 183 -0.98 -10.12 -3.27
CA GLY A 183 -1.29 -8.79 -3.78
C GLY A 183 -0.21 -8.23 -4.68
N GLU A 184 -0.55 -7.18 -5.41
CA GLU A 184 0.35 -6.48 -6.32
C GLU A 184 0.13 -4.98 -6.21
N LEU A 185 1.22 -4.22 -6.10
CA LEU A 185 1.21 -2.75 -6.07
C LEU A 185 1.55 -2.14 -7.43
N ASN A 186 0.91 -1.03 -7.72
CA ASN A 186 1.19 -0.17 -8.84
C ASN A 186 1.35 1.28 -8.32
N PHE A 187 2.55 1.82 -8.44
CA PHE A 187 2.90 3.20 -8.08
C PHE A 187 2.96 4.12 -9.32
N GLY A 188 2.34 3.71 -10.44
CA GLY A 188 2.39 4.43 -11.71
C GLY A 188 3.43 3.90 -12.70
N GLN A 189 4.21 2.85 -12.35
CA GLN A 189 5.14 2.20 -13.28
C GLN A 189 4.43 1.47 -14.44
N LYS A 190 3.14 1.24 -14.31
CA LYS A 190 2.23 0.80 -15.38
C LYS A 190 0.92 1.60 -15.29
N PRO A 191 0.13 1.66 -16.38
CA PRO A 191 -1.14 2.38 -16.34
C PRO A 191 -2.01 1.92 -15.16
N PHE A 192 -2.58 2.89 -14.44
CA PHE A 192 -3.57 2.59 -13.41
C PHE A 192 -4.82 1.97 -14.03
N LYS A 193 -5.45 1.06 -13.31
CA LYS A 193 -6.71 0.44 -13.74
C LYS A 193 -7.88 1.41 -13.63
N PHE A 194 -7.83 2.29 -12.63
CA PHE A 194 -8.78 3.38 -12.47
C PHE A 194 -8.03 4.71 -12.47
N PRO A 195 -8.59 5.77 -13.11
CA PRO A 195 -7.90 7.05 -13.13
C PRO A 195 -7.74 7.61 -11.71
N PRO A 196 -6.57 8.17 -11.37
CA PRO A 196 -6.42 8.93 -10.14
C PRO A 196 -7.46 10.05 -10.03
N PRO A 197 -7.90 10.41 -8.82
CA PRO A 197 -8.70 11.61 -8.63
C PRO A 197 -7.95 12.87 -9.08
N ASP A 198 -8.69 13.94 -9.39
CA ASP A 198 -8.11 15.20 -9.87
C ASP A 198 -7.02 15.74 -8.95
N GLY A 199 -5.85 15.97 -9.54
CA GLY A 199 -4.67 16.49 -8.84
C GLY A 199 -3.88 15.46 -8.02
N PHE A 200 -4.24 14.19 -8.06
CA PHE A 200 -3.42 13.10 -7.55
C PHE A 200 -2.52 12.51 -8.64
N GLN A 201 -1.35 12.01 -8.26
CA GLN A 201 -0.36 11.41 -9.15
C GLN A 201 0.29 10.19 -8.51
#